data_cb387a46a085d47eae64c0a0cf9f1455
#
_entry.id   cb387a46a085d47eae64c0a0cf9f1455
#
_cell.length_a   1.000
_cell.length_b   1.000
_cell.length_c   1.000
_cell.angle_alpha   90.00
_cell.angle_beta   90.00
_cell.angle_gamma   90.00
#
_symmetry.space_group_name_H-M   'P 1'
#
loop_
_entity.id
_entity.type
_entity.pdbx_description
1 polymer ?
#
loop_
_entity_poly.entity_id
_entity_poly.type
_entity_poly.pdbx_seq_one_letter_code
_entity_poly.pdbx_strand_id
1 'polypeptide(L)'
;MDLPKKAVFDYSLKNIPVPNRDTYMKQLIYQVEKVIQRIRWKAHFFFNPPKQPKPERYGFATPLNALQCPDLINFENDVTHLIANLEFKEVKSPFQKKLIRDSKKIENSNKLFVIADKTNNVYEVSKETYKKHLRDNVTAHYEKASVDTEKQINLEAKAITERLKISDRVEPMPHQDAYLTIKDHKEGFPDEVKCRLINPAKPNIGRISKRILQNANAQLRQAHRLNQWRSTGEVLEWFKQLQHKEDLYFLVLEYI
;
A
#
# COMPACT_ATOMS: atom_id res chain seq x y z
N MET A 1 -31.23 4.74 -12.67
CA MET A 1 -29.75 4.73 -12.48
C MET A 1 -29.13 3.91 -13.58
N ASP A 2 -28.00 4.36 -14.11
CA ASP A 2 -27.29 3.53 -15.08
C ASP A 2 -26.68 2.32 -14.38
N LEU A 3 -26.96 1.14 -14.91
CA LEU A 3 -26.39 -0.11 -14.40
C LEU A 3 -24.89 -0.15 -14.69
N PRO A 4 -24.07 -0.74 -13.78
CA PRO A 4 -22.65 -0.93 -14.02
C PRO A 4 -22.44 -1.82 -15.25
N LYS A 5 -21.68 -1.34 -16.21
CA LYS A 5 -21.33 -2.09 -17.41
C LYS A 5 -19.93 -2.68 -17.28
N LYS A 6 -19.80 -3.99 -17.46
CA LYS A 6 -18.50 -4.64 -17.39
C LYS A 6 -17.57 -4.08 -18.47
N ALA A 7 -16.44 -3.54 -18.05
CA ALA A 7 -15.39 -3.06 -18.93
C ALA A 7 -14.48 -4.21 -19.35
N VAL A 8 -14.10 -4.21 -20.62
CA VAL A 8 -13.15 -5.18 -21.17
C VAL A 8 -11.84 -4.48 -21.46
N PHE A 9 -10.77 -4.93 -20.81
CA PHE A 9 -9.40 -4.49 -21.05
C PHE A 9 -8.56 -5.65 -21.53
N ASP A 10 -7.59 -5.36 -22.39
CA ASP A 10 -6.61 -6.37 -22.85
C ASP A 10 -5.74 -6.87 -21.68
N TYR A 11 -5.53 -6.03 -20.68
CA TYR A 11 -4.84 -6.37 -19.44
C TYR A 11 -5.69 -5.90 -18.25
N SER A 12 -5.77 -6.72 -17.19
CA SER A 12 -6.40 -6.29 -15.94
C SER A 12 -5.73 -5.00 -15.46
N LEU A 13 -6.51 -4.05 -14.91
CA LEU A 13 -6.05 -2.76 -14.38
C LEU A 13 -5.06 -2.90 -13.21
N LYS A 14 -4.01 -3.68 -13.40
CA LYS A 14 -2.86 -3.66 -12.50
C LYS A 14 -2.10 -2.37 -12.77
N ASN A 15 -1.45 -1.81 -11.75
CA ASN A 15 -0.56 -0.66 -11.86
C ASN A 15 0.64 -1.01 -12.76
N ILE A 16 0.39 -1.10 -14.06
CA ILE A 16 1.44 -1.28 -15.05
C ILE A 16 1.69 0.10 -15.62
N PRO A 17 2.89 0.66 -15.46
CA PRO A 17 3.20 1.98 -15.98
C PRO A 17 3.07 1.99 -17.50
N VAL A 18 2.34 2.97 -18.03
CA VAL A 18 2.29 3.21 -19.46
C VAL A 18 3.69 3.62 -19.91
N PRO A 19 4.25 2.97 -20.94
CA PRO A 19 5.60 3.26 -21.40
C PRO A 19 5.63 4.59 -22.17
N ASN A 20 5.65 5.69 -21.44
CA ASN A 20 5.99 7.00 -21.99
C ASN A 20 7.21 7.55 -21.26
N ARG A 21 7.89 8.51 -21.91
CA ARG A 21 9.14 9.09 -21.42
C ARG A 21 8.98 9.63 -19.99
N ASP A 22 7.94 10.43 -19.75
CA ASP A 22 7.80 11.16 -18.49
C ASP A 22 7.50 10.22 -17.32
N THR A 23 6.65 9.24 -17.53
CA THR A 23 6.35 8.22 -16.52
C THR A 23 7.57 7.35 -16.22
N TYR A 24 8.29 6.94 -17.26
CA TYR A 24 9.51 6.15 -17.13
C TYR A 24 10.59 6.92 -16.37
N MET A 25 10.85 8.18 -16.76
CA MET A 25 11.86 9.01 -16.10
C MET A 25 11.53 9.29 -14.63
N LYS A 26 10.28 9.63 -14.31
CA LYS A 26 9.84 9.79 -12.92
C LYS A 26 10.05 8.52 -12.09
N GLN A 27 9.72 7.37 -12.64
CA GLN A 27 9.90 6.09 -11.97
C GLN A 27 11.37 5.73 -11.79
N LEU A 28 12.19 5.99 -12.80
CA LEU A 28 13.64 5.77 -12.75
C LEU A 28 14.28 6.65 -11.67
N ILE A 29 14.00 7.95 -11.67
CA ILE A 29 14.50 8.91 -10.67
C ILE A 29 14.13 8.42 -9.27
N TYR A 30 12.86 8.06 -9.04
CA TYR A 30 12.40 7.56 -7.76
C TYR A 30 13.15 6.29 -7.29
N GLN A 31 13.44 5.36 -8.21
CA GLN A 31 14.20 4.15 -7.89
C GLN A 31 15.66 4.48 -7.56
N VAL A 32 16.26 5.37 -8.32
CA VAL A 32 17.65 5.81 -8.10
C VAL A 32 17.79 6.54 -6.78
N GLU A 33 16.89 7.47 -6.46
CA GLU A 33 16.88 8.14 -5.16
C GLU A 33 16.83 7.14 -3.99
N LYS A 34 16.04 6.08 -4.11
CA LYS A 34 16.01 5.00 -3.11
C LYS A 34 17.34 4.23 -3.01
N VAL A 35 18.00 4.01 -4.14
CA VAL A 35 19.33 3.36 -4.16
C VAL A 35 20.36 4.28 -3.50
N ILE A 36 20.41 5.56 -3.89
CA ILE A 36 21.29 6.56 -3.30
C ILE A 36 21.07 6.64 -1.79
N GLN A 37 19.82 6.70 -1.34
CA GLN A 37 19.51 6.73 0.09
C GLN A 37 20.02 5.49 0.84
N ARG A 38 19.94 4.30 0.23
CA ARG A 38 20.51 3.07 0.81
C ARG A 38 22.04 3.13 0.88
N ILE A 39 22.69 3.70 -0.13
CA ILE A 39 24.14 3.87 -0.17
C ILE A 39 24.56 4.86 0.92
N ARG A 40 23.90 6.00 1.05
CA ARG A 40 24.13 6.98 2.13
C ARG A 40 24.04 6.32 3.50
N TRP A 41 23.05 5.46 3.72
CA TRP A 41 22.91 4.72 4.98
C TRP A 41 24.07 3.77 5.22
N LYS A 42 24.48 3.02 4.20
CA LYS A 42 25.65 2.14 4.33
C LYS A 42 26.91 2.91 4.65
N ALA A 43 27.14 4.03 3.95
CA ALA A 43 28.27 4.92 4.23
C ALA A 43 28.21 5.49 5.66
N HIS A 44 27.03 5.97 6.08
CA HIS A 44 26.84 6.49 7.44
C HIS A 44 27.22 5.46 8.50
N PHE A 45 26.77 4.23 8.41
CA PHE A 45 27.09 3.17 9.37
C PHE A 45 28.53 2.65 9.24
N PHE A 46 29.11 2.74 8.06
CA PHE A 46 30.52 2.38 7.86
C PHE A 46 31.45 3.38 8.57
N PHE A 47 31.22 4.67 8.37
CA PHE A 47 32.04 5.71 9.01
C PHE A 47 31.68 5.96 10.48
N ASN A 48 30.44 5.65 10.85
CA ASN A 48 29.93 5.83 12.20
C ASN A 48 29.32 4.52 12.73
N PRO A 49 30.14 3.49 12.96
CA PRO A 49 29.62 2.23 13.48
C PRO A 49 28.96 2.49 14.83
N PRO A 50 27.70 2.05 15.02
CA PRO A 50 27.01 2.24 16.29
C PRO A 50 27.77 1.50 17.39
N LYS A 51 28.18 2.21 18.41
CA LYS A 51 28.85 1.61 19.60
C LYS A 51 27.95 0.60 20.31
N GLN A 52 26.64 0.77 20.17
CA GLN A 52 25.60 -0.20 20.54
C GLN A 52 24.41 -0.03 19.56
N PRO A 53 23.76 -1.12 19.13
CA PRO A 53 22.55 -1.02 18.35
C PRO A 53 21.52 -0.25 19.15
N LYS A 54 21.01 0.86 18.62
CA LYS A 54 19.92 1.60 19.26
C LYS A 54 18.71 0.68 19.27
N PRO A 55 18.16 0.37 20.45
CA PRO A 55 17.03 -0.54 20.53
C PRO A 55 15.86 0.02 19.72
N GLU A 56 15.23 -0.85 18.95
CA GLU A 56 13.95 -0.51 18.34
C GLU A 56 12.96 -0.16 19.44
N ARG A 57 12.38 1.04 19.38
CA ARG A 57 11.31 1.42 20.30
C ARG A 57 9.98 1.03 19.70
N TYR A 58 9.30 0.13 20.36
CA TYR A 58 7.96 -0.33 19.95
C TYR A 58 7.88 -0.82 18.49
N GLY A 59 8.97 -1.41 17.98
CA GLY A 59 9.03 -1.90 16.60
C GLY A 59 9.23 -0.80 15.54
N PHE A 60 9.50 0.44 15.93
CA PHE A 60 9.87 1.50 15.01
C PHE A 60 11.38 1.49 14.79
N ALA A 61 11.78 1.20 13.58
CA ALA A 61 13.15 1.46 13.14
C ALA A 61 13.44 2.96 13.23
N THR A 62 14.70 3.33 13.42
CA THR A 62 15.09 4.72 13.39
C THR A 62 14.85 5.25 11.97
N PRO A 63 13.92 6.17 11.73
CA PRO A 63 13.75 6.74 10.42
C PRO A 63 14.83 7.73 10.27
N LEU A 64 15.46 7.69 9.20
CA LEU A 64 16.34 8.79 9.00
C LEU A 64 16.43 9.00 7.52
N ASN A 65 16.11 10.19 7.12
CA ASN A 65 16.74 10.72 5.95
C ASN A 65 18.23 10.63 6.22
N ALA A 66 18.91 9.73 5.55
CA ALA A 66 20.36 9.62 5.69
C ALA A 66 20.96 10.99 5.36
N LEU A 67 21.80 11.48 6.27
CA LEU A 67 22.53 12.72 6.07
C LEU A 67 23.34 12.60 4.76
N GLN A 68 23.51 13.71 4.06
CA GLN A 68 24.42 13.75 2.92
C GLN A 68 25.82 13.32 3.39
N CYS A 69 26.42 12.41 2.66
CA CYS A 69 27.80 12.00 2.90
C CYS A 69 28.68 12.77 1.92
N PRO A 70 29.61 13.62 2.39
CA PRO A 70 30.47 14.41 1.49
C PRO A 70 31.20 13.54 0.45
N ASP A 71 31.66 12.36 0.84
CA ASP A 71 32.37 11.43 -0.03
C ASP A 71 31.51 10.84 -1.16
N LEU A 72 30.19 10.94 -1.05
CA LEU A 72 29.25 10.46 -2.06
C LEU A 72 28.73 11.56 -2.99
N ILE A 73 29.02 12.83 -2.74
CA ILE A 73 28.47 13.95 -3.51
C ILE A 73 28.81 13.83 -5.00
N ASN A 74 30.05 13.53 -5.32
CA ASN A 74 30.50 13.38 -6.71
C ASN A 74 29.77 12.22 -7.39
N PHE A 75 29.69 11.08 -6.72
CA PHE A 75 28.94 9.92 -7.22
C PHE A 75 27.47 10.25 -7.46
N GLU A 76 26.83 10.96 -6.55
CA GLU A 76 25.41 11.34 -6.68
C GLU A 76 25.21 12.31 -7.85
N ASN A 77 26.12 13.25 -8.04
CA ASN A 77 26.11 14.19 -9.17
C ASN A 77 26.30 13.43 -10.50
N ASP A 78 27.26 12.52 -10.56
CA ASP A 78 27.52 11.71 -11.76
C ASP A 78 26.30 10.86 -12.12
N VAL A 79 25.67 10.21 -11.15
CA VAL A 79 24.45 9.43 -11.38
C VAL A 79 23.30 10.32 -11.85
N THR A 80 23.15 11.49 -11.26
CA THR A 80 22.12 12.47 -11.68
C THR A 80 22.35 12.93 -13.11
N HIS A 81 23.59 13.23 -13.46
CA HIS A 81 23.99 13.64 -14.80
C HIS A 81 23.75 12.51 -15.84
N LEU A 82 24.10 11.27 -15.49
CA LEU A 82 23.81 10.11 -16.33
C LEU A 82 22.33 9.96 -16.62
N ILE A 83 21.47 10.11 -15.61
CA ILE A 83 20.02 10.00 -15.76
C ILE A 83 19.48 11.13 -16.64
N ALA A 84 19.97 12.37 -16.43
CA ALA A 84 19.53 13.52 -17.21
C ALA A 84 19.84 13.35 -18.71
N ASN A 85 20.92 12.65 -19.03
CA ASN A 85 21.39 12.40 -20.41
C ASN A 85 20.87 11.08 -21.02
N LEU A 86 20.04 10.33 -20.30
CA LEU A 86 19.48 9.08 -20.84
C LEU A 86 18.50 9.36 -21.99
N GLU A 87 18.78 8.76 -23.12
CA GLU A 87 17.85 8.71 -24.24
C GLU A 87 16.76 7.66 -23.98
N PHE A 88 15.51 8.12 -23.95
CA PHE A 88 14.38 7.21 -23.90
C PHE A 88 14.09 6.65 -25.30
N LYS A 89 14.27 5.34 -25.46
CA LYS A 89 13.85 4.62 -26.66
C LYS A 89 12.50 3.96 -26.42
N GLU A 90 11.48 4.45 -27.12
CA GLU A 90 10.17 3.83 -27.04
C GLU A 90 10.20 2.45 -27.73
N VAL A 91 10.00 1.40 -26.94
CA VAL A 91 9.89 0.04 -27.48
C VAL A 91 8.44 -0.23 -27.88
N LYS A 92 8.17 -0.33 -29.17
CA LYS A 92 6.83 -0.57 -29.73
C LYS A 92 6.48 -2.05 -29.78
N SER A 93 6.53 -2.75 -28.64
CA SER A 93 6.08 -4.13 -28.57
C SER A 93 4.55 -4.26 -28.71
N PRO A 94 4.03 -5.42 -29.17
CA PRO A 94 2.57 -5.66 -29.20
C PRO A 94 1.92 -5.49 -27.83
N PHE A 95 2.62 -5.86 -26.76
CA PHE A 95 2.20 -5.68 -25.38
C PHE A 95 2.00 -4.20 -25.03
N GLN A 96 2.98 -3.36 -25.34
CA GLN A 96 2.88 -1.91 -25.08
C GLN A 96 1.79 -1.25 -25.89
N LYS A 97 1.56 -1.66 -27.13
CA LYS A 97 0.45 -1.15 -27.95
C LYS A 97 -0.91 -1.43 -27.30
N LYS A 98 -1.09 -2.59 -26.67
CA LYS A 98 -2.32 -2.95 -25.97
C LYS A 98 -2.48 -2.14 -24.69
N LEU A 99 -1.42 -1.95 -23.91
CA LEU A 99 -1.44 -1.07 -22.72
C LEU A 99 -1.79 0.38 -23.06
N ILE A 100 -1.20 0.93 -24.12
CA ILE A 100 -1.49 2.28 -24.59
C ILE A 100 -2.97 2.38 -25.03
N ARG A 101 -3.51 1.35 -25.67
CA ARG A 101 -4.92 1.31 -26.06
C ARG A 101 -5.84 1.34 -24.83
N ASP A 102 -5.56 0.52 -23.84
CA ASP A 102 -6.33 0.50 -22.59
C ASP A 102 -6.23 1.83 -21.84
N SER A 103 -5.06 2.44 -21.76
CA SER A 103 -4.86 3.76 -21.17
C SER A 103 -5.68 4.83 -21.87
N LYS A 104 -5.60 4.90 -23.21
CA LYS A 104 -6.41 5.85 -24.00
C LYS A 104 -7.92 5.63 -23.83
N LYS A 105 -8.36 4.37 -23.70
CA LYS A 105 -9.76 4.06 -23.44
C LYS A 105 -10.22 4.62 -22.08
N ILE A 106 -9.37 4.55 -21.06
CA ILE A 106 -9.64 5.11 -19.74
C ILE A 106 -9.64 6.65 -19.80
N GLU A 107 -8.60 7.24 -20.39
CA GLU A 107 -8.43 8.70 -20.49
C GLU A 107 -9.57 9.38 -21.26
N ASN A 108 -10.03 8.77 -22.34
CA ASN A 108 -11.11 9.32 -23.18
C ASN A 108 -12.51 9.01 -22.64
N SER A 109 -12.62 8.22 -21.58
CA SER A 109 -13.90 7.90 -20.99
C SER A 109 -14.37 8.99 -20.04
N ASN A 110 -15.63 9.40 -20.17
CA ASN A 110 -16.28 10.28 -19.19
C ASN A 110 -16.81 9.51 -17.95
N LYS A 111 -16.59 8.19 -17.91
CA LYS A 111 -17.01 7.31 -16.83
C LYS A 111 -15.87 6.98 -15.89
N LEU A 112 -16.20 6.48 -14.71
CA LEU A 112 -15.25 5.94 -13.76
C LEU A 112 -15.14 4.43 -13.95
N PHE A 113 -13.94 3.90 -13.79
CA PHE A 113 -13.68 2.46 -13.81
C PHE A 113 -13.52 1.97 -12.38
N VAL A 114 -14.48 1.20 -11.92
CA VAL A 114 -14.56 0.72 -10.54
C VAL A 114 -14.24 -0.76 -10.51
N ILE A 115 -13.28 -1.15 -9.68
CA ILE A 115 -12.90 -2.55 -9.51
C ILE A 115 -13.95 -3.29 -8.67
N ALA A 116 -14.13 -4.56 -8.97
CA ALA A 116 -14.99 -5.42 -8.18
C ALA A 116 -14.29 -5.92 -6.91
N ASP A 117 -15.10 -6.17 -5.88
CA ASP A 117 -14.68 -6.81 -4.64
C ASP A 117 -14.56 -8.33 -4.87
N LYS A 118 -13.42 -8.91 -4.57
CA LYS A 118 -13.10 -10.35 -4.70
C LYS A 118 -12.97 -10.91 -6.12
N THR A 119 -13.42 -10.21 -7.15
CA THR A 119 -13.21 -10.61 -8.53
C THR A 119 -12.23 -9.69 -9.22
N ASN A 120 -11.73 -10.07 -10.39
CA ASN A 120 -10.86 -9.22 -11.20
C ASN A 120 -11.66 -8.38 -12.22
N ASN A 121 -12.97 -8.30 -12.06
CA ASN A 121 -13.80 -7.53 -12.96
C ASN A 121 -13.65 -6.03 -12.71
N VAL A 122 -13.86 -5.26 -13.77
CA VAL A 122 -13.89 -3.79 -13.73
C VAL A 122 -15.20 -3.34 -14.37
N TYR A 123 -15.81 -2.33 -13.77
CA TYR A 123 -17.10 -1.82 -14.22
C TYR A 123 -17.01 -0.34 -14.57
N GLU A 124 -17.61 0.03 -15.70
CA GLU A 124 -17.85 1.42 -16.07
C GLU A 124 -19.06 1.94 -15.31
N VAL A 125 -18.90 3.02 -14.58
CA VAL A 125 -19.96 3.64 -13.78
C VAL A 125 -19.98 5.14 -14.07
N SER A 126 -21.16 5.76 -14.19
CA SER A 126 -21.23 7.21 -14.33
C SER A 126 -20.72 7.89 -13.05
N LYS A 127 -20.17 9.11 -13.19
CA LYS A 127 -19.68 9.88 -12.04
C LYS A 127 -20.80 10.17 -11.04
N GLU A 128 -22.00 10.39 -11.50
CA GLU A 128 -23.19 10.69 -10.70
C GLU A 128 -23.60 9.45 -9.88
N THR A 129 -23.70 8.30 -10.53
CA THR A 129 -24.01 7.01 -9.87
C THR A 129 -22.95 6.67 -8.82
N TYR A 130 -21.67 6.82 -9.16
CA TYR A 130 -20.59 6.56 -8.21
C TYR A 130 -20.66 7.49 -6.99
N LYS A 131 -20.84 8.80 -7.21
CA LYS A 131 -20.97 9.78 -6.13
C LYS A 131 -22.16 9.49 -5.22
N LYS A 132 -23.28 9.04 -5.79
CA LYS A 132 -24.46 8.63 -5.02
C LYS A 132 -24.12 7.42 -4.14
N HIS A 133 -23.60 6.35 -4.72
CA HIS A 133 -23.22 5.16 -3.94
C HIS A 133 -22.16 5.48 -2.87
N LEU A 134 -21.18 6.33 -3.18
CA LEU A 134 -20.19 6.76 -2.20
C LEU A 134 -20.84 7.48 -1.03
N ARG A 135 -21.72 8.46 -1.31
CA ARG A 135 -22.46 9.20 -0.28
C ARG A 135 -23.28 8.26 0.59
N ASP A 136 -24.08 7.39 -0.03
CA ASP A 136 -24.97 6.47 0.67
C ASP A 136 -24.17 5.52 1.60
N ASN A 137 -23.05 4.99 1.12
CA ASN A 137 -22.18 4.11 1.94
C ASN A 137 -21.43 4.89 3.04
N VAL A 138 -21.03 6.13 2.78
CA VAL A 138 -20.37 6.96 3.81
C VAL A 138 -21.36 7.33 4.90
N THR A 139 -22.53 7.85 4.54
CA THR A 139 -23.54 8.29 5.53
C THR A 139 -24.15 7.14 6.33
N ALA A 140 -24.14 5.92 5.79
CA ALA A 140 -24.61 4.74 6.53
C ALA A 140 -23.67 4.30 7.66
N HIS A 141 -22.38 4.68 7.61
CA HIS A 141 -21.36 4.15 8.51
C HIS A 141 -20.53 5.23 9.23
N TYR A 142 -20.60 6.48 8.78
CA TYR A 142 -19.77 7.56 9.28
C TYR A 142 -20.57 8.84 9.48
N GLU A 143 -20.25 9.55 10.53
CA GLU A 143 -20.75 10.89 10.78
C GLU A 143 -19.70 11.93 10.35
N LYS A 144 -20.17 13.10 9.95
CA LYS A 144 -19.28 14.19 9.57
C LYS A 144 -18.60 14.77 10.80
N ALA A 145 -17.30 14.59 10.92
CA ALA A 145 -16.52 15.25 11.94
C ALA A 145 -16.26 16.73 11.61
N SER A 146 -16.07 17.55 12.64
CA SER A 146 -15.65 18.94 12.46
C SER A 146 -14.15 19.00 12.12
N VAL A 147 -13.72 20.11 11.51
CA VAL A 147 -12.30 20.38 11.24
C VAL A 147 -11.50 20.44 12.56
N ASP A 148 -12.13 20.90 13.63
CA ASP A 148 -11.48 20.99 14.94
C ASP A 148 -11.28 19.61 15.56
N THR A 149 -12.22 18.68 15.36
CA THR A 149 -12.05 17.28 15.76
C THR A 149 -10.85 16.64 15.04
N GLU A 150 -10.69 16.89 13.76
CA GLU A 150 -9.53 16.39 13.02
C GLU A 150 -8.21 16.95 13.55
N LYS A 151 -8.15 18.26 13.80
CA LYS A 151 -6.98 18.90 14.41
C LYS A 151 -6.66 18.30 15.78
N GLN A 152 -7.68 18.10 16.60
CA GLN A 152 -7.51 17.51 17.93
C GLN A 152 -6.94 16.09 17.88
N ILE A 153 -7.45 15.23 17.00
CA ILE A 153 -6.92 13.88 16.79
C ILE A 153 -5.45 13.92 16.36
N ASN A 154 -5.08 14.84 15.48
CA ASN A 154 -3.70 15.00 15.05
C ASN A 154 -2.77 15.50 16.16
N LEU A 155 -3.25 16.40 17.01
CA LEU A 155 -2.51 16.86 18.19
C LEU A 155 -2.32 15.73 19.22
N GLU A 156 -3.35 14.93 19.46
CA GLU A 156 -3.25 13.75 20.33
C GLU A 156 -2.25 12.73 19.79
N ALA A 157 -2.29 12.45 18.49
CA ALA A 157 -1.31 11.56 17.85
C ALA A 157 0.12 12.08 18.03
N LYS A 158 0.34 13.38 17.89
CA LYS A 158 1.63 14.02 18.14
C LYS A 158 2.06 13.89 19.60
N ALA A 159 1.19 14.20 20.53
CA ALA A 159 1.47 14.07 21.98
C ALA A 159 1.84 12.63 22.37
N ILE A 160 1.14 11.63 21.79
CA ILE A 160 1.47 10.21 22.00
C ILE A 160 2.88 9.89 21.48
N THR A 161 3.23 10.34 20.27
CA THR A 161 4.57 10.07 19.71
C THR A 161 5.68 10.71 20.51
N GLU A 162 5.46 11.92 21.03
CA GLU A 162 6.39 12.64 21.92
C GLU A 162 6.57 11.90 23.23
N ARG A 163 5.46 11.53 23.88
CA ARG A 163 5.47 10.75 25.13
C ARG A 163 6.19 9.41 25.00
N LEU A 164 6.01 8.73 23.88
CA LEU A 164 6.69 7.46 23.57
C LEU A 164 8.11 7.67 23.05
N LYS A 165 8.54 8.90 22.83
CA LYS A 165 9.84 9.27 22.25
C LYS A 165 10.11 8.59 20.90
N ILE A 166 9.11 8.59 20.03
CA ILE A 166 9.15 8.03 18.66
C ILE A 166 8.79 9.05 17.59
N SER A 167 8.69 10.34 17.92
CA SER A 167 8.29 11.40 16.98
C SER A 167 9.23 11.48 15.76
N ASP A 168 10.51 11.17 15.94
CA ASP A 168 11.52 11.09 14.89
C ASP A 168 11.36 9.88 13.96
N ARG A 169 10.44 8.98 14.25
CA ARG A 169 10.24 7.67 13.60
C ARG A 169 8.86 7.48 12.99
N VAL A 170 8.03 8.51 13.07
CA VAL A 170 6.67 8.50 12.54
C VAL A 170 6.53 9.59 11.49
N GLU A 171 6.45 9.19 10.22
CA GLU A 171 6.21 10.13 9.13
C GLU A 171 4.73 10.49 9.05
N PRO A 172 4.40 11.77 8.80
CA PRO A 172 3.04 12.17 8.46
C PRO A 172 2.57 11.43 7.19
N MET A 173 1.33 10.98 7.18
CA MET A 173 0.75 10.35 5.99
C MET A 173 -0.08 11.35 5.21
N PRO A 174 0.01 11.33 3.87
CA PRO A 174 -0.90 12.11 3.05
C PRO A 174 -2.34 11.59 3.22
N HIS A 175 -3.28 12.51 3.13
CA HIS A 175 -4.70 12.17 3.04
C HIS A 175 -4.95 11.26 1.84
N GLN A 176 -5.74 10.22 2.04
CA GLN A 176 -6.23 9.36 0.98
C GLN A 176 -7.75 9.33 1.06
N ASP A 177 -8.40 9.59 -0.07
CA ASP A 177 -9.85 9.59 -0.14
C ASP A 177 -10.41 8.16 -0.07
N ALA A 178 -11.57 8.03 0.57
CA ALA A 178 -12.31 6.79 0.56
C ALA A 178 -12.85 6.50 -0.85
N TYR A 179 -12.89 5.20 -1.20
CA TYR A 179 -13.42 4.76 -2.48
C TYR A 179 -14.30 3.52 -2.34
N LEU A 180 -15.03 3.20 -3.40
CA LEU A 180 -15.90 2.04 -3.45
C LEU A 180 -15.33 0.94 -4.32
N THR A 181 -15.64 -0.30 -3.93
CA THR A 181 -15.56 -1.48 -4.79
C THR A 181 -16.96 -2.09 -4.96
N ILE A 182 -17.23 -2.68 -6.12
CA ILE A 182 -18.54 -3.28 -6.44
C ILE A 182 -18.55 -4.74 -6.01
N LYS A 183 -19.58 -5.17 -5.28
CA LYS A 183 -19.77 -6.58 -4.89
C LYS A 183 -20.53 -7.33 -5.99
N ASP A 184 -19.88 -7.58 -7.11
CA ASP A 184 -20.47 -8.25 -8.28
C ASP A 184 -20.81 -9.74 -8.07
N HIS A 185 -20.31 -10.32 -6.97
CA HIS A 185 -20.57 -11.69 -6.56
C HIS A 185 -21.84 -11.83 -5.68
N LYS A 186 -22.52 -10.74 -5.39
CA LYS A 186 -23.75 -10.77 -4.58
C LYS A 186 -24.97 -10.98 -5.44
N GLU A 187 -25.91 -11.73 -4.89
CA GLU A 187 -27.22 -11.93 -5.49
C GLU A 187 -27.91 -10.59 -5.76
N GLY A 188 -28.64 -10.51 -6.89
CA GLY A 188 -29.28 -9.30 -7.37
C GLY A 188 -28.43 -8.41 -8.28
N PHE A 189 -27.14 -8.67 -8.41
CA PHE A 189 -26.30 -7.92 -9.36
C PHE A 189 -26.61 -8.32 -10.82
N PRO A 190 -26.69 -7.38 -11.78
CA PRO A 190 -26.37 -5.95 -11.72
C PRO A 190 -27.53 -5.01 -11.33
N ASP A 191 -28.74 -5.51 -11.14
CA ASP A 191 -29.92 -4.68 -10.89
C ASP A 191 -29.87 -4.03 -9.51
N GLU A 192 -29.36 -4.76 -8.52
CA GLU A 192 -29.08 -4.26 -7.17
C GLU A 192 -27.57 -4.17 -6.93
N VAL A 193 -27.02 -2.96 -7.01
CA VAL A 193 -25.58 -2.72 -6.84
C VAL A 193 -25.23 -2.57 -5.37
N LYS A 194 -24.61 -3.58 -4.80
CA LYS A 194 -24.01 -3.51 -3.45
C LYS A 194 -22.54 -3.12 -3.55
N CYS A 195 -22.12 -2.18 -2.71
CA CYS A 195 -20.75 -1.69 -2.67
C CYS A 195 -20.06 -2.02 -1.35
N ARG A 196 -18.74 -2.01 -1.37
CA ARG A 196 -17.90 -1.96 -0.18
C ARG A 196 -17.17 -0.64 -0.14
N LEU A 197 -17.34 0.12 0.93
CA LEU A 197 -16.55 1.31 1.18
C LEU A 197 -15.16 0.90 1.67
N ILE A 198 -14.15 1.38 0.99
CA ILE A 198 -12.76 1.23 1.38
C ILE A 198 -12.27 2.59 1.86
N ASN A 199 -11.90 2.65 3.12
CA ASN A 199 -11.22 3.80 3.68
C ASN A 199 -9.71 3.49 3.77
N PRO A 200 -8.89 3.97 2.82
CA PRO A 200 -7.46 3.74 2.82
C PRO A 200 -6.74 4.63 3.83
N ALA A 201 -7.43 5.62 4.39
CA ALA A 201 -6.86 6.53 5.36
C ALA A 201 -6.29 5.72 6.55
N LYS A 202 -4.99 5.81 6.71
CA LYS A 202 -4.27 5.26 7.85
C LYS A 202 -3.85 6.44 8.72
N PRO A 203 -4.70 6.91 9.65
CA PRO A 203 -4.34 8.02 10.51
C PRO A 203 -3.04 7.67 11.25
N ASN A 204 -2.25 8.70 11.56
CA ASN A 204 -0.97 8.50 12.26
C ASN A 204 -1.13 7.66 13.52
N ILE A 205 -2.19 7.90 14.29
CA ILE A 205 -2.50 7.12 15.50
C ILE A 205 -2.75 5.64 15.20
N GLY A 206 -3.44 5.33 14.11
CA GLY A 206 -3.71 3.93 13.71
C GLY A 206 -2.42 3.19 13.30
N ARG A 207 -1.49 3.88 12.66
CA ARG A 207 -0.17 3.31 12.31
C ARG A 207 0.67 3.06 13.55
N ILE A 208 0.69 4.01 14.47
CA ILE A 208 1.40 3.90 15.75
C ILE A 208 0.85 2.70 16.52
N SER A 209 -0.46 2.65 16.72
CA SER A 209 -1.13 1.56 17.43
C SER A 209 -0.87 0.20 16.79
N LYS A 210 -1.01 0.11 15.45
CA LYS A 210 -0.73 -1.13 14.72
C LYS A 210 0.70 -1.61 14.93
N ARG A 211 1.69 -0.71 14.88
CA ARG A 211 3.10 -1.08 15.03
C ARG A 211 3.41 -1.53 16.45
N ILE A 212 2.89 -0.81 17.44
CA ILE A 212 3.03 -1.18 18.86
C ILE A 212 2.42 -2.56 19.11
N LEU A 213 1.19 -2.80 18.62
CA LEU A 213 0.51 -4.09 18.79
C LEU A 213 1.25 -5.23 18.08
N GLN A 214 1.79 -4.99 16.90
CA GLN A 214 2.61 -6.00 16.20
C GLN A 214 3.86 -6.36 17.00
N ASN A 215 4.53 -5.37 17.60
CA ASN A 215 5.70 -5.60 18.45
C ASN A 215 5.31 -6.35 19.74
N ALA A 216 4.26 -5.89 20.42
CA ALA A 216 3.75 -6.56 21.63
C ALA A 216 3.38 -8.03 21.34
N ASN A 217 2.67 -8.27 20.24
CA ASN A 217 2.32 -9.64 19.83
C ASN A 217 3.56 -10.50 19.51
N ALA A 218 4.59 -9.92 18.90
CA ALA A 218 5.84 -10.63 18.63
C ALA A 218 6.54 -11.02 19.94
N GLN A 219 6.62 -10.09 20.90
CA GLN A 219 7.22 -10.33 22.22
C GLN A 219 6.43 -11.38 23.02
N LEU A 220 5.10 -11.30 23.04
CA LEU A 220 4.24 -12.26 23.71
C LEU A 220 4.41 -13.67 23.14
N ARG A 221 4.45 -13.81 21.82
CA ARG A 221 4.69 -15.10 21.16
C ARG A 221 6.04 -15.69 21.52
N GLN A 222 7.07 -14.86 21.56
CA GLN A 222 8.41 -15.30 21.94
C GLN A 222 8.47 -15.72 23.41
N ALA A 223 7.90 -14.92 24.32
CA ALA A 223 7.90 -15.20 25.75
C ALA A 223 7.10 -16.46 26.11
N HIS A 224 5.95 -16.66 25.48
CA HIS A 224 5.06 -17.79 25.78
C HIS A 224 5.23 -18.97 24.83
N ARG A 225 6.18 -18.92 23.90
CA ARG A 225 6.43 -19.97 22.90
C ARG A 225 5.14 -20.42 22.19
N LEU A 226 4.26 -19.46 21.86
CA LEU A 226 2.97 -19.76 21.24
C LEU A 226 3.19 -20.39 19.88
N ASN A 227 2.71 -21.62 19.72
CA ASN A 227 2.74 -22.36 18.47
C ASN A 227 1.51 -21.97 17.63
N GLN A 228 1.54 -20.79 17.00
CA GLN A 228 0.47 -20.28 16.15
C GLN A 228 1.00 -20.04 14.75
N TRP A 229 0.34 -20.61 13.77
CA TRP A 229 0.61 -20.31 12.37
C TRP A 229 0.15 -18.90 12.00
N ARG A 230 0.97 -18.21 11.24
CA ARG A 230 0.73 -16.83 10.80
C ARG A 230 0.25 -16.74 9.36
N SER A 231 0.51 -17.79 8.58
CA SER A 231 0.20 -17.84 7.16
C SER A 231 -0.05 -19.28 6.72
N THR A 232 -0.75 -19.42 5.62
CA THR A 232 -0.93 -20.71 4.95
C THR A 232 0.43 -21.35 4.59
N GLY A 233 1.45 -20.55 4.31
CA GLY A 233 2.80 -21.03 4.03
C GLY A 233 3.40 -21.80 5.21
N GLU A 234 3.27 -21.28 6.43
CA GLU A 234 3.76 -21.96 7.64
C GLU A 234 3.01 -23.28 7.89
N VAL A 235 1.69 -23.31 7.62
CA VAL A 235 0.91 -24.55 7.69
C VAL A 235 1.42 -25.59 6.69
N LEU A 236 1.68 -25.15 5.45
CA LEU A 236 2.20 -26.03 4.40
C LEU A 236 3.61 -26.53 4.72
N GLU A 237 4.46 -25.69 5.29
CA GLU A 237 5.81 -26.06 5.73
C GLU A 237 5.74 -27.10 6.86
N TRP A 238 4.92 -26.84 7.86
CA TRP A 238 4.67 -27.80 8.94
C TRP A 238 4.15 -29.14 8.39
N PHE A 239 3.16 -29.08 7.48
CA PHE A 239 2.61 -30.30 6.86
C PHE A 239 3.65 -31.09 6.07
N LYS A 240 4.56 -30.41 5.36
CA LYS A 240 5.66 -31.06 4.63
C LYS A 240 6.62 -31.82 5.55
N GLN A 241 6.80 -31.36 6.78
CA GLN A 241 7.71 -31.96 7.76
C GLN A 241 7.12 -33.19 8.47
N LEU A 242 5.81 -33.42 8.32
CA LEU A 242 5.17 -34.59 8.91
C LEU A 242 5.59 -35.89 8.21
N GLN A 243 5.99 -36.89 9.00
CA GLN A 243 6.47 -38.17 8.48
C GLN A 243 5.33 -39.14 8.11
N HIS A 244 4.23 -39.15 8.87
CA HIS A 244 3.07 -40.02 8.66
C HIS A 244 1.83 -39.20 8.33
N LYS A 245 1.63 -38.89 7.03
CA LYS A 245 0.54 -38.01 6.58
C LYS A 245 -0.79 -38.73 6.41
N GLU A 246 -0.77 -40.00 6.15
CA GLU A 246 -1.93 -40.86 5.97
C GLU A 246 -2.79 -41.02 7.23
N ASP A 247 -2.19 -40.83 8.40
CA ASP A 247 -2.87 -40.96 9.68
C ASP A 247 -3.42 -39.66 10.26
N LEU A 248 -3.40 -38.57 9.45
CA LEU A 248 -3.78 -37.25 9.91
C LEU A 248 -5.20 -36.88 9.49
N TYR A 249 -5.99 -36.51 10.48
CA TYR A 249 -7.31 -35.91 10.28
C TYR A 249 -7.26 -34.43 10.66
N PHE A 250 -7.79 -33.57 9.80
CA PHE A 250 -7.88 -32.14 10.06
C PHE A 250 -9.30 -31.78 10.50
N LEU A 251 -9.41 -31.17 11.67
CA LEU A 251 -10.65 -30.54 12.11
C LEU A 251 -10.58 -29.04 11.78
N VAL A 252 -11.38 -28.60 10.83
CA VAL A 252 -11.54 -27.18 10.51
C VAL A 252 -12.69 -26.64 11.34
N LEU A 253 -12.38 -25.73 12.27
CA LEU A 253 -13.36 -25.00 13.05
C LEU A 253 -13.51 -23.61 12.42
N GLU A 254 -14.66 -23.34 11.81
CA GLU A 254 -15.06 -21.98 11.42
C GLU A 254 -15.77 -21.32 12.62
N TYR A 255 -15.21 -20.21 13.09
CA TYR A 255 -15.94 -19.31 13.97
C TYR A 255 -16.81 -18.40 13.10
N ILE A 256 -18.11 -18.49 13.28
CA ILE A 256 -19.12 -17.64 12.67
C ILE A 256 -19.18 -16.30 13.42
#